data_3d58eab8979d322e0c99452a03601500
#
_entry.id   3d58eab8979d322e0c99452a03601500
#
_cell.length_a   1.000
_cell.length_b   1.000
_cell.length_c   1.000
_cell.angle_alpha   90.00
_cell.angle_beta   90.00
_cell.angle_gamma   90.00
#
_symmetry.space_group_name_H-M   'P 1'
#
loop_
_entity.id
_entity.type
_entity.pdbx_description
1 polymer ?
#
loop_
_entity_poly.entity_id
_entity_poly.type
_entity_poly.pdbx_seq_one_letter_code
_entity_poly.pdbx_strand_id
1 'polypeptide(L)'
;EGVPVIIETKEENKFRLMPEELRSRITPKTKLLILPYPNNPTGSVMRRQHLEAIASVIIENDLIVISDEIYGDLTYGEQPHVSIASLPGMWERTIVLNGFSKAFAMTGWRLGYAAAPAEFMEEMVKIHQYVIMCAPTVSQYAGLEALTNERREDELSIMREAYDERRRVMVDGFRA
;
A
#
# COMPACT_ATOMS: atom_id res chain seq x y z
N GLU A 1 -13.29 -9.32 -17.39
CA GLU A 1 -12.10 -9.87 -16.69
C GLU A 1 -10.83 -9.22 -17.22
N GLY A 2 -9.89 -8.88 -16.32
CA GLY A 2 -8.61 -8.31 -16.70
C GLY A 2 -7.56 -9.39 -16.97
N VAL A 3 -6.64 -9.12 -17.88
CA VAL A 3 -5.46 -9.96 -18.13
C VAL A 3 -4.27 -9.31 -17.41
N PRO A 4 -3.65 -9.99 -16.43
CA PRO A 4 -2.50 -9.42 -15.73
C PRO A 4 -1.26 -9.38 -16.64
N VAL A 5 -0.59 -8.23 -16.64
CA VAL A 5 0.72 -8.03 -17.26
C VAL A 5 1.73 -7.75 -16.16
N ILE A 6 2.63 -8.70 -15.92
CA ILE A 6 3.61 -8.61 -14.84
C ILE A 6 4.76 -7.68 -15.25
N ILE A 7 5.11 -6.76 -14.35
CA ILE A 7 6.33 -5.94 -14.43
C ILE A 7 7.31 -6.51 -13.42
N GLU A 8 8.38 -7.09 -13.90
CA GLU A 8 9.45 -7.61 -13.05
C GLU A 8 10.32 -6.46 -12.55
N THR A 9 10.36 -6.27 -11.25
CA THR A 9 11.25 -5.31 -10.61
C THR A 9 12.61 -5.94 -10.33
N LYS A 10 13.68 -5.14 -10.40
CA LYS A 10 15.06 -5.64 -10.37
C LYS A 10 15.82 -5.20 -9.13
N GLU A 11 16.75 -6.02 -8.69
CA GLU A 11 17.61 -5.74 -7.54
C GLU A 11 18.43 -4.45 -7.74
N GLU A 12 18.94 -4.21 -8.95
CA GLU A 12 19.70 -2.99 -9.30
C GLU A 12 18.93 -1.70 -8.99
N ASN A 13 17.57 -1.74 -9.10
CA ASN A 13 16.65 -0.65 -8.76
C ASN A 13 16.09 -0.80 -7.33
N LYS A 14 16.67 -1.66 -6.51
CA LYS A 14 16.17 -2.01 -5.17
C LYS A 14 14.71 -2.47 -5.20
N PHE A 15 14.35 -3.22 -6.23
CA PHE A 15 12.99 -3.72 -6.50
C PHE A 15 11.91 -2.63 -6.58
N ARG A 16 12.28 -1.42 -6.96
CA ARG A 16 11.31 -0.34 -7.22
C ARG A 16 10.81 -0.43 -8.64
N LEU A 17 9.54 -0.09 -8.83
CA LEU A 17 8.98 0.12 -10.16
C LEU A 17 9.60 1.37 -10.80
N MET A 18 10.18 1.22 -11.98
CA MET A 18 10.76 2.32 -12.73
C MET A 18 9.77 2.84 -13.78
N PRO A 19 9.73 4.16 -14.04
CA PRO A 19 8.81 4.74 -15.03
C PRO A 19 8.93 4.12 -16.43
N GLU A 20 10.14 3.78 -16.86
CA GLU A 20 10.42 3.18 -18.16
C GLU A 20 9.86 1.76 -18.24
N GLU A 21 9.96 0.99 -17.17
CA GLU A 21 9.42 -0.35 -17.07
C GLU A 21 7.88 -0.31 -17.16
N LEU A 22 7.24 0.63 -16.45
CA LEU A 22 5.81 0.84 -16.54
C LEU A 22 5.40 1.23 -17.96
N ARG A 23 6.05 2.24 -18.56
CA ARG A 23 5.76 2.70 -19.94
C ARG A 23 5.85 1.56 -20.95
N SER A 24 6.85 0.69 -20.81
CA SER A 24 7.07 -0.43 -21.73
C SER A 24 5.95 -1.48 -21.73
N ARG A 25 5.12 -1.50 -20.72
CA ARG A 25 4.02 -2.48 -20.55
C ARG A 25 2.63 -1.88 -20.80
N ILE A 26 2.54 -0.56 -20.95
CA ILE A 26 1.27 0.10 -21.23
C ILE A 26 0.89 -0.11 -22.69
N THR A 27 -0.37 -0.43 -22.91
CA THR A 27 -1.01 -0.52 -24.22
C THR A 27 -2.35 0.23 -24.18
N PRO A 28 -3.01 0.47 -25.32
CA PRO A 28 -4.36 1.08 -25.32
C PRO A 28 -5.42 0.26 -24.55
N LYS A 29 -5.12 -0.97 -24.19
CA LYS A 29 -5.99 -1.84 -23.37
C LYS A 29 -5.69 -1.77 -21.87
N THR A 30 -4.58 -1.16 -21.47
CA THR A 30 -4.19 -1.05 -20.07
C THR A 30 -5.16 -0.11 -19.35
N LYS A 31 -5.73 -0.53 -18.22
CA LYS A 31 -6.71 0.24 -17.45
C LYS A 31 -6.28 0.47 -16.01
N LEU A 32 -5.52 -0.47 -15.45
CA LEU A 32 -5.26 -0.52 -14.02
C LEU A 32 -3.79 -0.86 -13.75
N LEU A 33 -3.21 -0.18 -12.78
CA LEU A 33 -1.94 -0.53 -12.15
C LEU A 33 -2.18 -0.99 -10.72
N ILE A 34 -1.63 -2.13 -10.33
CA ILE A 34 -1.55 -2.55 -8.92
C ILE A 34 -0.15 -2.20 -8.41
N LEU A 35 -0.09 -1.38 -7.36
CA LEU A 35 1.14 -0.82 -6.80
C LEU A 35 1.27 -1.23 -5.33
N PRO A 36 1.92 -2.39 -5.02
CA PRO A 36 2.02 -2.91 -3.66
C PRO A 36 3.31 -2.44 -2.98
N TYR A 37 3.32 -1.20 -2.48
CA TYR A 37 4.46 -0.64 -1.73
C TYR A 37 4.00 0.02 -0.42
N PRO A 38 4.74 -0.22 0.69
CA PRO A 38 5.96 -1.03 0.86
C PRO A 38 5.73 -2.51 0.50
N ASN A 39 6.71 -3.13 -0.16
CA ASN A 39 6.53 -4.41 -0.82
C ASN A 39 6.92 -5.61 0.06
N ASN A 40 6.11 -6.64 0.03
CA ASN A 40 6.42 -7.98 0.52
C ASN A 40 6.62 -8.91 -0.71
N PRO A 41 7.78 -9.61 -0.89
CA PRO A 41 8.77 -9.93 0.16
C PRO A 41 10.02 -9.05 0.17
N THR A 42 10.20 -8.12 -0.78
CA THR A 42 11.49 -7.45 -1.00
C THR A 42 11.82 -6.39 0.05
N GLY A 43 10.83 -5.89 0.81
CA GLY A 43 10.99 -4.75 1.71
C GLY A 43 11.23 -3.42 0.97
N SER A 44 11.03 -3.40 -0.35
CA SER A 44 11.22 -2.20 -1.15
C SER A 44 10.19 -1.13 -0.79
N VAL A 45 10.64 0.13 -0.75
CA VAL A 45 9.81 1.30 -0.52
C VAL A 45 9.95 2.30 -1.66
N MET A 46 8.85 2.97 -1.99
CA MET A 46 8.83 4.08 -2.94
C MET A 46 8.81 5.40 -2.15
N ARG A 47 9.81 6.25 -2.36
CA ARG A 47 9.84 7.60 -1.79
C ARG A 47 9.06 8.55 -2.70
N ARG A 48 8.74 9.75 -2.18
CA ARG A 48 8.00 10.78 -2.92
C ARG A 48 8.50 10.97 -4.36
N GLN A 49 9.79 11.18 -4.56
CA GLN A 49 10.38 11.39 -5.90
C GLN A 49 10.13 10.22 -6.87
N HIS A 50 10.14 8.97 -6.38
CA HIS A 50 9.87 7.80 -7.21
C HIS A 50 8.38 7.73 -7.57
N LEU A 51 7.51 8.03 -6.59
CA LEU A 51 6.06 8.07 -6.81
C LEU A 51 5.65 9.19 -7.76
N GLU A 52 6.27 10.37 -7.69
CA GLU A 52 6.03 11.47 -8.64
C GLU A 52 6.38 11.08 -10.08
N ALA A 53 7.49 10.37 -10.27
CA ALA A 53 7.87 9.87 -11.59
C ALA A 53 6.88 8.82 -12.14
N ILE A 54 6.37 7.93 -11.29
CA ILE A 54 5.34 6.95 -11.67
C ILE A 54 3.99 7.64 -11.89
N ALA A 55 3.61 8.61 -11.04
CA ALA A 55 2.37 9.37 -11.16
C ALA A 55 2.26 10.08 -12.51
N SER A 56 3.36 10.66 -13.01
CA SER A 56 3.38 11.26 -14.34
C SER A 56 2.98 10.27 -15.43
N VAL A 57 3.52 9.05 -15.39
CA VAL A 57 3.17 8.00 -16.36
C VAL A 57 1.71 7.57 -16.23
N ILE A 58 1.21 7.45 -15.02
CA ILE A 58 -0.17 7.07 -14.72
C ILE A 58 -1.15 8.11 -15.28
N ILE A 59 -0.88 9.40 -15.02
CA ILE A 59 -1.72 10.51 -15.47
C ILE A 59 -1.71 10.60 -17.00
N GLU A 60 -0.53 10.55 -17.62
CA GLU A 60 -0.39 10.60 -19.10
C GLU A 60 -1.16 9.50 -19.81
N ASN A 61 -1.37 8.35 -19.18
CA ASN A 61 -2.02 7.19 -19.79
C ASN A 61 -3.42 6.92 -19.19
N ASP A 62 -3.94 7.82 -18.38
CA ASP A 62 -5.26 7.74 -17.75
C ASP A 62 -5.52 6.40 -17.04
N LEU A 63 -4.54 5.93 -16.25
CA LEU A 63 -4.63 4.67 -15.53
C LEU A 63 -5.29 4.87 -14.17
N ILE A 64 -6.06 3.88 -13.74
CA ILE A 64 -6.52 3.70 -12.36
C ILE A 64 -5.42 2.99 -11.57
N VAL A 65 -5.27 3.31 -10.28
CA VAL A 65 -4.28 2.68 -9.40
C VAL A 65 -4.98 1.98 -8.23
N ILE A 66 -4.60 0.75 -7.97
CA ILE A 66 -4.81 0.12 -6.66
C ILE A 66 -3.49 0.19 -5.91
N SER A 67 -3.42 1.01 -4.88
CA SER A 67 -2.25 1.15 -4.01
C SER A 67 -2.44 0.31 -2.75
N ASP A 68 -1.71 -0.80 -2.65
CA ASP A 68 -1.70 -1.61 -1.43
C ASP A 68 -0.62 -1.08 -0.48
N GLU A 69 -1.08 -0.40 0.56
CA GLU A 69 -0.25 0.32 1.54
C GLU A 69 -0.26 -0.36 2.92
N ILE A 70 -0.60 -1.64 2.99
CA ILE A 70 -0.75 -2.39 4.25
C ILE A 70 0.49 -2.35 5.17
N TYR A 71 1.66 -2.08 4.63
CA TYR A 71 2.91 -1.93 5.37
C TYR A 71 3.36 -0.47 5.55
N GLY A 72 2.52 0.50 5.21
CA GLY A 72 2.86 1.93 5.26
C GLY A 72 3.38 2.39 6.62
N ASP A 73 2.73 2.01 7.70
CA ASP A 73 3.12 2.36 9.07
C ASP A 73 4.37 1.61 9.59
N LEU A 74 4.82 0.58 8.88
CA LEU A 74 5.99 -0.25 9.26
C LEU A 74 7.24 0.06 8.41
N THR A 75 7.40 1.28 7.94
CA THR A 75 8.61 1.73 7.27
C THR A 75 9.66 2.19 8.29
N TYR A 76 10.94 1.96 7.96
CA TYR A 76 12.07 2.27 8.83
C TYR A 76 12.88 3.45 8.27
N GLY A 77 13.52 4.22 9.17
CA GLY A 77 14.33 5.38 8.84
C GLY A 77 13.57 6.70 8.96
N GLU A 78 14.21 7.79 8.53
CA GLU A 78 13.75 9.15 8.79
C GLU A 78 12.57 9.61 7.91
N GLN A 79 12.31 8.92 6.80
CA GLN A 79 11.26 9.32 5.86
C GLN A 79 10.02 8.46 6.03
N PRO A 80 8.88 9.06 6.39
CA PRO A 80 7.62 8.35 6.48
C PRO A 80 7.17 7.84 5.11
N HIS A 81 6.27 6.86 5.13
CA HIS A 81 5.54 6.43 3.95
C HIS A 81 4.78 7.60 3.30
N VAL A 82 4.77 7.62 1.99
CA VAL A 82 3.98 8.57 1.21
C VAL A 82 2.99 7.78 0.38
N SER A 83 1.71 8.02 0.58
CA SER A 83 0.67 7.46 -0.28
C SER A 83 0.72 8.14 -1.65
N ILE A 84 0.65 7.35 -2.72
CA ILE A 84 0.56 7.90 -4.08
C ILE A 84 -0.72 8.73 -4.27
N ALA A 85 -1.79 8.40 -3.56
CA ALA A 85 -3.05 9.15 -3.58
C ALA A 85 -2.90 10.60 -3.07
N SER A 86 -1.83 10.90 -2.30
CA SER A 86 -1.55 12.24 -1.79
C SER A 86 -0.86 13.17 -2.79
N LEU A 87 -0.45 12.63 -3.95
CA LEU A 87 0.19 13.43 -4.99
C LEU A 87 -0.85 14.14 -5.86
N PRO A 88 -0.51 15.31 -6.42
CA PRO A 88 -1.41 16.05 -7.30
C PRO A 88 -1.93 15.19 -8.47
N GLY A 89 -3.24 15.19 -8.70
CA GLY A 89 -3.90 14.46 -9.78
C GLY A 89 -3.98 12.94 -9.58
N MET A 90 -3.65 12.45 -8.39
CA MET A 90 -3.67 11.01 -8.12
C MET A 90 -4.86 10.54 -7.28
N TRP A 91 -5.46 11.41 -6.44
CA TRP A 91 -6.62 11.02 -5.63
C TRP A 91 -7.78 10.53 -6.50
N GLU A 92 -8.07 11.25 -7.59
CA GLU A 92 -9.20 11.01 -8.48
C GLU A 92 -9.14 9.65 -9.19
N ARG A 93 -8.00 8.97 -9.14
CA ARG A 93 -7.74 7.72 -9.85
C ARG A 93 -7.14 6.62 -8.99
N THR A 94 -7.08 6.81 -7.67
CA THR A 94 -6.43 5.85 -6.77
C THR A 94 -7.42 5.23 -5.79
N ILE A 95 -7.35 3.91 -5.68
CA ILE A 95 -7.98 3.12 -4.63
C ILE A 95 -6.87 2.71 -3.67
N VAL A 96 -6.83 3.30 -2.49
CA VAL A 96 -5.90 2.94 -1.42
C VAL A 96 -6.45 1.76 -0.65
N LEU A 97 -5.67 0.70 -0.52
CA LEU A 97 -5.96 -0.43 0.35
C LEU A 97 -5.04 -0.39 1.56
N ASN A 98 -5.60 -0.51 2.75
CA ASN A 98 -4.84 -0.59 3.99
C ASN A 98 -5.63 -1.41 5.02
N GLY A 99 -5.09 -1.58 6.23
CA GLY A 99 -5.78 -2.34 7.25
C GLY A 99 -4.99 -2.49 8.54
N PHE A 100 -5.53 -3.31 9.41
CA PHE A 100 -5.08 -3.42 10.80
C PHE A 100 -4.14 -4.60 11.03
N SER A 101 -4.03 -5.50 10.07
CA SER A 101 -3.31 -6.77 10.21
C SER A 101 -1.84 -6.61 10.59
N LYS A 102 -1.17 -5.56 10.08
CA LYS A 102 0.29 -5.40 10.20
C LYS A 102 0.64 -4.35 11.26
N ALA A 103 0.30 -3.10 11.02
CA ALA A 103 0.62 -2.00 11.92
C ALA A 103 0.04 -2.17 13.35
N PHE A 104 -1.12 -2.79 13.47
CA PHE A 104 -1.80 -2.99 14.75
C PHE A 104 -1.75 -4.44 15.26
N ALA A 105 -0.92 -5.31 14.65
CA ALA A 105 -0.82 -6.73 15.01
C ALA A 105 -2.18 -7.48 15.04
N MET A 106 -3.15 -7.03 14.23
CA MET A 106 -4.54 -7.52 14.23
C MET A 106 -4.80 -8.52 13.10
N THR A 107 -3.85 -9.38 12.77
CA THR A 107 -3.98 -10.34 11.64
C THR A 107 -5.19 -11.25 11.79
N GLY A 108 -5.47 -11.74 13.02
CA GLY A 108 -6.61 -12.62 13.32
C GLY A 108 -7.97 -11.93 13.29
N TRP A 109 -8.03 -10.62 13.39
CA TRP A 109 -9.26 -9.84 13.40
C TRP A 109 -9.93 -9.69 12.02
N ARG A 110 -9.20 -10.00 10.95
CA ARG A 110 -9.68 -9.98 9.56
C ARG A 110 -10.33 -8.66 9.17
N LEU A 111 -9.68 -7.54 9.46
CA LEU A 111 -10.17 -6.19 9.18
C LEU A 111 -9.19 -5.41 8.29
N GLY A 112 -9.71 -4.79 7.27
CA GLY A 112 -9.04 -3.84 6.39
C GLY A 112 -10.02 -2.80 5.90
N TYR A 113 -9.52 -1.81 5.17
CA TYR A 113 -10.34 -0.76 4.58
C TYR A 113 -9.80 -0.34 3.22
N ALA A 114 -10.67 0.25 2.43
CA ALA A 114 -10.34 0.94 1.20
C ALA A 114 -10.73 2.41 1.32
N ALA A 115 -9.94 3.28 0.72
CA ALA A 115 -10.25 4.70 0.56
C ALA A 115 -10.07 5.09 -0.91
N ALA A 116 -11.11 5.65 -1.51
CA ALA A 116 -11.12 6.03 -2.92
C ALA A 116 -12.20 7.11 -3.16
N PRO A 117 -12.23 7.77 -4.33
CA PRO A 117 -13.37 8.57 -4.77
C PRO A 117 -14.70 7.81 -4.69
N ALA A 118 -15.78 8.55 -4.46
CA ALA A 118 -17.11 7.97 -4.22
C ALA A 118 -17.56 7.03 -5.33
N GLU A 119 -17.28 7.37 -6.58
CA GLU A 119 -17.62 6.57 -7.76
C GLU A 119 -17.05 5.15 -7.73
N PHE A 120 -15.78 4.97 -7.25
CA PHE A 120 -15.22 3.65 -7.06
C PHE A 120 -15.83 2.95 -5.84
N MET A 121 -15.99 3.70 -4.74
CA MET A 121 -16.51 3.12 -3.50
C MET A 121 -17.94 2.61 -3.66
N GLU A 122 -18.80 3.31 -4.39
CA GLU A 122 -20.16 2.89 -4.66
C GLU A 122 -20.22 1.52 -5.37
N GLU A 123 -19.39 1.32 -6.38
CA GLU A 123 -19.33 0.05 -7.10
C GLU A 123 -18.69 -1.07 -6.25
N MET A 124 -17.66 -0.75 -5.49
CA MET A 124 -17.03 -1.71 -4.57
C MET A 124 -18.01 -2.17 -3.49
N VAL A 125 -18.79 -1.27 -2.90
CA VAL A 125 -19.79 -1.60 -1.88
C VAL A 125 -20.89 -2.49 -2.45
N LYS A 126 -21.36 -2.26 -3.68
CA LYS A 126 -22.34 -3.15 -4.35
C LYS A 126 -21.85 -4.60 -4.43
N ILE A 127 -20.57 -4.79 -4.75
CA ILE A 127 -19.99 -6.14 -4.81
C ILE A 127 -19.79 -6.70 -3.41
N HIS A 128 -19.20 -5.90 -2.51
CA HIS A 128 -18.85 -6.31 -1.16
C HIS A 128 -20.06 -6.83 -0.37
N GLN A 129 -21.20 -6.15 -0.45
CA GLN A 129 -22.43 -6.55 0.27
C GLN A 129 -22.95 -7.93 -0.15
N TYR A 130 -22.70 -8.38 -1.39
CA TYR A 130 -23.10 -9.69 -1.86
C TYR A 130 -22.04 -10.79 -1.62
N VAL A 131 -20.76 -10.39 -1.49
CA VAL A 131 -19.66 -11.35 -1.30
C VAL A 131 -19.46 -11.68 0.17
N ILE A 132 -19.47 -10.70 1.06
CA ILE A 132 -19.15 -10.91 2.48
C ILE A 132 -20.10 -10.15 3.43
N MET A 133 -20.93 -9.26 2.93
CA MET A 133 -21.86 -8.42 3.66
C MET A 133 -21.16 -7.30 4.47
N CYS A 134 -20.40 -7.65 5.51
CA CYS A 134 -19.61 -6.70 6.30
C CYS A 134 -18.50 -7.43 7.08
N ALA A 135 -17.52 -6.67 7.54
CA ALA A 135 -16.55 -7.18 8.50
C ALA A 135 -17.24 -7.47 9.86
N PRO A 136 -16.72 -8.41 10.69
CA PRO A 136 -17.28 -8.70 12.00
C PRO A 136 -17.37 -7.44 12.87
N THR A 137 -18.51 -7.22 13.51
CA THR A 137 -18.77 -6.01 14.30
C THR A 137 -17.71 -5.78 15.41
N VAL A 138 -17.29 -6.84 16.10
CA VAL A 138 -16.25 -6.76 17.12
C VAL A 138 -14.92 -6.27 16.54
N SER A 139 -14.59 -6.69 15.32
CA SER A 139 -13.38 -6.23 14.62
C SER A 139 -13.49 -4.75 14.25
N GLN A 140 -14.66 -4.28 13.85
CA GLN A 140 -14.89 -2.87 13.55
C GLN A 140 -14.68 -1.98 14.77
N TYR A 141 -15.21 -2.36 15.94
CA TYR A 141 -14.97 -1.63 17.19
C TYR A 141 -13.50 -1.65 17.61
N ALA A 142 -12.82 -2.78 17.48
CA ALA A 142 -11.39 -2.87 17.73
C ALA A 142 -10.57 -1.99 16.76
N GLY A 143 -10.96 -1.93 15.49
CA GLY A 143 -10.36 -1.05 14.49
C GLY A 143 -10.60 0.43 14.79
N LEU A 144 -11.81 0.78 15.25
CA LEU A 144 -12.10 2.14 15.69
C LEU A 144 -11.19 2.55 16.83
N GLU A 145 -11.08 1.72 17.87
CA GLU A 145 -10.16 1.96 18.99
C GLU A 145 -8.71 2.11 18.52
N ALA A 146 -8.24 1.22 17.65
CA ALA A 146 -6.89 1.27 17.12
C ALA A 146 -6.57 2.59 16.38
N LEU A 147 -7.55 3.21 15.72
CA LEU A 147 -7.36 4.47 15.00
C LEU A 147 -7.52 5.71 15.89
N THR A 148 -8.34 5.65 16.92
CA THR A 148 -8.71 6.82 17.73
C THR A 148 -8.02 6.88 19.09
N ASN A 149 -7.33 5.82 19.50
CA ASN A 149 -6.61 5.79 20.75
C ASN A 149 -5.49 6.82 20.80
N GLU A 150 -5.42 7.61 21.86
CA GLU A 150 -4.41 8.66 22.06
C GLU A 150 -2.97 8.10 22.09
N ARG A 151 -2.79 6.83 22.46
CA ARG A 151 -1.49 6.14 22.49
C ARG A 151 -1.11 5.49 21.16
N ARG A 152 -1.91 5.67 20.10
CA ARG A 152 -1.69 5.00 18.81
C ARG A 152 -0.26 5.20 18.29
N GLU A 153 0.23 6.42 18.26
CA GLU A 153 1.57 6.72 17.74
C GLU A 153 2.69 6.13 18.62
N ASP A 154 2.52 6.14 19.93
CA ASP A 154 3.48 5.55 20.85
C ASP A 154 3.59 4.03 20.65
N GLU A 155 2.46 3.34 20.56
CA GLU A 155 2.40 1.88 20.33
C GLU A 155 2.99 1.50 18.96
N LEU A 156 2.68 2.27 17.91
CA LEU A 156 3.26 2.07 16.58
C LEU A 156 4.79 2.31 16.58
N SER A 157 5.27 3.32 17.32
CA SER A 157 6.71 3.59 17.44
C SER A 157 7.45 2.44 18.13
N ILE A 158 6.93 1.96 19.25
CA ILE A 158 7.49 0.82 19.99
C ILE A 158 7.59 -0.40 19.07
N MET A 159 6.56 -0.70 18.31
CA MET A 159 6.55 -1.82 17.37
C MET A 159 7.57 -1.63 16.24
N ARG A 160 7.63 -0.44 15.62
CA ARG A 160 8.61 -0.12 14.56
C ARG A 160 10.04 -0.27 15.06
N GLU A 161 10.34 0.25 16.23
CA GLU A 161 11.68 0.18 16.84
C GLU A 161 12.09 -1.28 17.08
N ALA A 162 11.20 -2.09 17.65
CA ALA A 162 11.46 -3.52 17.88
C ALA A 162 11.67 -4.31 16.58
N TYR A 163 10.92 -3.98 15.51
CA TYR A 163 11.12 -4.60 14.21
C TYR A 163 12.42 -4.12 13.54
N ASP A 164 12.77 -2.85 13.64
CA ASP A 164 14.00 -2.31 13.05
C ASP A 164 15.24 -2.90 13.74
N GLU A 165 15.21 -3.07 15.07
CA GLU A 165 16.29 -3.76 15.80
C GLU A 165 16.48 -5.19 15.29
N ARG A 166 15.40 -5.98 15.20
CA ARG A 166 15.44 -7.34 14.67
C ARG A 166 15.92 -7.39 13.23
N ARG A 167 15.46 -6.46 12.39
CA ARG A 167 15.92 -6.33 11.01
C ARG A 167 17.43 -6.11 10.94
N ARG A 168 17.99 -5.21 11.77
CA ARG A 168 19.44 -4.94 11.80
C ARG A 168 20.21 -6.19 12.19
N VAL A 169 19.80 -6.88 13.26
CA VAL A 169 20.44 -8.14 13.68
C VAL A 169 20.46 -9.16 12.55
N MET A 170 19.33 -9.34 11.84
CA MET A 170 19.26 -10.28 10.71
C MET A 170 20.16 -9.86 9.55
N VAL A 171 20.11 -8.57 9.16
CA VAL A 171 20.92 -8.05 8.03
C VAL A 171 22.41 -8.18 8.33
N ASP A 172 22.83 -7.85 9.54
CA ASP A 172 24.25 -7.93 9.94
C ASP A 172 24.71 -9.39 10.02
N GLY A 173 23.85 -10.27 10.54
CA GLY A 173 24.14 -11.70 10.59
C GLY A 173 24.26 -12.36 9.21
N PHE A 174 23.51 -11.91 8.21
CA PHE A 174 23.64 -12.42 6.83
C PHE A 174 24.84 -11.83 6.07
N ARG A 175 25.42 -10.73 6.55
CA ARG A 175 26.59 -10.09 5.94
C ARG A 175 27.92 -10.55 6.54
N ALA A 176 27.86 -11.20 7.70
CA ALA A 176 29.02 -11.76 8.38
C ALA A 176 29.43 -13.12 7.74
#